data_b58201ef611d1c4e674d199f76c56d0a
#
_entry.id   b58201ef611d1c4e674d199f76c56d0a
#
_cell.length_a   1.000
_cell.length_b   1.000
_cell.length_c   1.000
_cell.angle_alpha   90.00
_cell.angle_beta   90.00
_cell.angle_gamma   90.00
#
_symmetry.space_group_name_H-M   'P 1'
#
loop_
_entity.id
_entity.type
_entity.pdbx_description
1 polymer ?
#
loop_
_entity_poly.entity_id
_entity_poly.type
_entity_poly.pdbx_seq_one_letter_code
_entity_poly.pdbx_strand_id
1 'polypeptide(L)'
;MRTRKAKDRSRLIQAAMGQIPCDLTIGNVQFFNVITGEIYPASVDILDGFVVLVREEGQEAVLPSKSYYDGQGRYLIPGYIDTHMHIESTMMIPENLARAILPWGTTTICTDPHEIGNVMGLDGVRFMLENAKKSKLRQYVLAPSCVPSLPGMENAGAEFFAREVGELLDMDDVIGIAEIMDYVGVIHDSERMHTIIDEGLRRGMFLQGHAPYCFGRELAAYRIGGPVSDHESVNADEVRAKLRAGMHINLRASSLIDNLSFLVDGCKDQPWRDFVSVCTDDVHAKDLLTVGHINNVVRKAVASGLDGREVVKMATFNAAREYGFDDLGAIAPGYIADIQLVDALDGSRPKAVFTEGVLVAEDGKYLGGDCKTADYDLPNTVDLPQITGPESFELRVPEGYTGDTIRVNVMVSEDGNRILRHVEPVELPVRDGAVDISGDPTLVFVCCANRYGRGGKTIAVYRDFGLRAGALASTISPDRHHVTVSYPDPKAAFRAAEILRACGGGICVIDGEQETHIALPAAGLMSQKPCAEVAGEIAAVQSALDVISDGQLTLLATAIMALPVLPSVVITDMGLVNGANQTFVPVFADAEA
;
A
#
# COMPACT_ATOMS: atom_id res chain seq x y z
N MET A 1 21.96 -9.70 -5.97
CA MET A 1 22.20 -8.28 -6.29
C MET A 1 22.78 -7.57 -5.07
N ARG A 2 23.81 -6.74 -5.19
CA ARG A 2 24.29 -5.93 -4.07
C ARG A 2 23.61 -4.58 -4.11
N THR A 3 22.96 -4.21 -3.03
CA THR A 3 22.22 -2.94 -2.92
C THR A 3 23.15 -1.74 -2.72
N ARG A 4 24.33 -1.99 -2.12
CA ARG A 4 25.35 -0.98 -1.93
C ARG A 4 26.74 -1.61 -2.15
N LYS A 5 27.58 -0.98 -2.95
CA LYS A 5 28.98 -1.37 -3.09
C LYS A 5 29.82 -0.59 -2.06
N ALA A 6 30.64 -1.29 -1.30
CA ALA A 6 31.64 -0.63 -0.48
C ALA A 6 32.53 0.26 -1.33
N LYS A 7 32.65 1.54 -0.97
CA LYS A 7 33.49 2.51 -1.69
C LYS A 7 34.96 2.09 -1.68
N ASP A 8 35.40 1.55 -0.54
CA ASP A 8 36.75 1.04 -0.35
C ASP A 8 36.73 -0.29 0.40
N ARG A 9 36.70 -1.39 -0.36
CA ARG A 9 36.75 -2.75 0.19
C ARG A 9 38.03 -3.00 1.00
N SER A 10 39.17 -2.38 0.62
CA SER A 10 40.42 -2.54 1.32
C SER A 10 40.36 -2.01 2.74
N ARG A 11 39.63 -0.91 2.97
CA ARG A 11 39.42 -0.38 4.33
C ARG A 11 38.65 -1.38 5.22
N LEU A 12 37.59 -2.00 4.68
CA LEU A 12 36.83 -3.00 5.43
C LEU A 12 37.70 -4.20 5.81
N ILE A 13 38.56 -4.66 4.88
CA ILE A 13 39.51 -5.75 5.14
C ILE A 13 40.54 -5.33 6.24
N GLN A 14 41.10 -4.12 6.16
CA GLN A 14 42.04 -3.61 7.14
C GLN A 14 41.38 -3.50 8.53
N ALA A 15 40.14 -3.06 8.62
CA ALA A 15 39.40 -3.00 9.87
C ALA A 15 39.15 -4.40 10.45
N ALA A 16 38.73 -5.37 9.61
CA ALA A 16 38.53 -6.76 10.02
C ALA A 16 39.83 -7.38 10.59
N MET A 17 40.97 -6.98 10.03
CA MET A 17 42.31 -7.41 10.51
C MET A 17 42.84 -6.56 11.66
N GLY A 18 42.06 -5.63 12.24
CA GLY A 18 42.45 -4.78 13.36
C GLY A 18 43.52 -3.71 13.04
N GLN A 19 43.78 -3.46 11.77
CA GLN A 19 44.82 -2.50 11.32
C GLN A 19 44.35 -1.04 11.36
N ILE A 20 43.05 -0.81 11.25
CA ILE A 20 42.40 0.49 11.40
C ILE A 20 41.16 0.37 12.30
N PRO A 21 40.75 1.42 13.01
CA PRO A 21 39.58 1.37 13.86
C PRO A 21 38.26 1.30 13.07
N CYS A 22 37.30 0.57 13.61
CA CYS A 22 35.89 0.62 13.23
C CYS A 22 35.25 1.95 13.64
N ASP A 23 34.12 2.31 13.03
CA ASP A 23 33.38 3.51 13.42
C ASP A 23 32.56 3.27 14.68
N LEU A 24 31.97 2.07 14.80
CA LEU A 24 31.07 1.68 15.88
C LEU A 24 31.27 0.21 16.21
N THR A 25 31.26 -0.09 17.53
CA THR A 25 31.05 -1.44 18.05
C THR A 25 29.73 -1.46 18.82
N ILE A 26 28.83 -2.37 18.49
CA ILE A 26 27.65 -2.69 19.29
C ILE A 26 27.98 -3.96 20.08
N GLY A 27 28.04 -3.87 21.39
CA GLY A 27 28.45 -4.99 22.26
C GLY A 27 27.43 -5.28 23.35
N ASN A 28 27.72 -6.31 24.18
CA ASN A 28 26.82 -6.76 25.25
C ASN A 28 25.41 -7.07 24.70
N VAL A 29 25.34 -7.97 23.69
CA VAL A 29 24.11 -8.37 23.04
C VAL A 29 23.94 -9.88 22.97
N GLN A 30 22.71 -10.36 22.89
CA GLN A 30 22.35 -11.70 22.46
C GLN A 30 22.12 -11.64 20.94
N PHE A 31 23.14 -12.00 20.18
CA PHE A 31 23.03 -11.96 18.72
C PHE A 31 22.18 -13.13 18.21
N PHE A 32 21.10 -12.82 17.52
CA PHE A 32 20.34 -13.80 16.78
C PHE A 32 20.83 -13.87 15.33
N ASN A 33 21.53 -14.95 15.02
CA ASN A 33 22.00 -15.24 13.68
C ASN A 33 20.87 -15.83 12.84
N VAL A 34 20.23 -15.03 11.99
CA VAL A 34 19.10 -15.44 11.13
C VAL A 34 19.47 -16.48 10.07
N ILE A 35 20.78 -16.68 9.79
CA ILE A 35 21.28 -17.67 8.82
C ILE A 35 21.35 -19.05 9.46
N THR A 36 21.87 -19.15 10.71
CA THR A 36 22.08 -20.43 11.41
C THR A 36 20.95 -20.76 12.40
N GLY A 37 20.13 -19.75 12.80
CA GLY A 37 19.09 -19.87 13.81
C GLY A 37 19.61 -19.86 15.25
N GLU A 38 20.92 -19.63 15.48
CA GLU A 38 21.57 -19.63 16.78
C GLU A 38 21.40 -18.29 17.49
N ILE A 39 21.42 -18.33 18.83
CA ILE A 39 21.51 -17.14 19.69
C ILE A 39 22.72 -17.30 20.58
N TYR A 40 23.61 -16.32 20.57
CA TYR A 40 24.83 -16.34 21.39
C TYR A 40 25.27 -14.91 21.74
N PRO A 41 26.00 -14.75 22.87
CA PRO A 41 26.62 -13.47 23.26
C PRO A 41 27.64 -13.02 22.22
N ALA A 42 27.52 -11.78 21.72
CA ALA A 42 28.42 -11.26 20.69
C ALA A 42 28.61 -9.75 20.78
N SER A 43 29.55 -9.27 19.95
CA SER A 43 29.69 -7.86 19.57
C SER A 43 29.79 -7.74 18.07
N VAL A 44 29.28 -6.64 17.50
CA VAL A 44 29.31 -6.36 16.07
C VAL A 44 30.10 -5.10 15.80
N ASP A 45 31.13 -5.20 14.98
CA ASP A 45 31.99 -4.09 14.57
C ASP A 45 31.59 -3.60 13.18
N ILE A 46 31.48 -2.27 13.04
CA ILE A 46 30.92 -1.60 11.86
C ILE A 46 31.88 -0.54 11.35
N LEU A 47 32.10 -0.47 10.04
CA LEU A 47 32.84 0.58 9.35
C LEU A 47 32.15 0.97 8.04
N ASP A 48 32.07 2.28 7.77
CA ASP A 48 31.52 2.84 6.54
C ASP A 48 30.09 2.33 6.21
N GLY A 49 29.32 1.96 7.25
CA GLY A 49 27.95 1.45 7.13
C GLY A 49 27.84 -0.06 6.87
N PHE A 50 28.95 -0.80 6.91
CA PHE A 50 28.97 -2.24 6.72
C PHE A 50 29.41 -2.97 8.00
N VAL A 51 28.87 -4.16 8.22
CA VAL A 51 29.35 -5.09 9.22
C VAL A 51 30.76 -5.56 8.82
N VAL A 52 31.71 -5.37 9.69
CA VAL A 52 33.11 -5.79 9.50
C VAL A 52 33.35 -7.15 10.13
N LEU A 53 32.88 -7.34 11.37
CA LEU A 53 33.10 -8.56 12.14
C LEU A 53 31.93 -8.75 13.12
N VAL A 54 31.50 -9.99 13.29
CA VAL A 54 30.68 -10.44 14.43
C VAL A 54 31.57 -11.26 15.31
N ARG A 55 31.89 -10.76 16.52
CA ARG A 55 32.77 -11.42 17.48
C ARG A 55 31.94 -12.13 18.53
N GLU A 56 32.12 -13.43 18.63
CA GLU A 56 31.58 -14.21 19.72
C GLU A 56 32.35 -13.88 21.04
N GLU A 57 31.62 -13.75 22.14
CA GLU A 57 32.23 -13.33 23.40
C GLU A 57 33.31 -14.32 23.87
N GLY A 58 34.49 -13.79 24.16
CA GLY A 58 35.65 -14.56 24.67
C GLY A 58 36.45 -15.31 23.61
N GLN A 59 36.10 -15.29 22.34
CA GLN A 59 36.81 -16.02 21.28
C GLN A 59 37.81 -15.15 20.50
N GLU A 60 37.58 -13.86 20.34
CA GLU A 60 38.42 -12.98 19.54
C GLU A 60 38.85 -11.70 20.25
N ALA A 61 40.00 -11.15 19.84
CA ALA A 61 40.48 -9.88 20.35
C ALA A 61 39.52 -8.73 19.97
N VAL A 62 39.29 -7.80 20.87
CA VAL A 62 38.50 -6.60 20.66
C VAL A 62 39.14 -5.74 19.56
N LEU A 63 38.38 -5.43 18.50
CA LEU A 63 38.84 -4.50 17.47
C LEU A 63 38.84 -3.06 18.01
N PRO A 64 39.80 -2.22 17.59
CA PRO A 64 39.71 -0.79 17.86
C PRO A 64 38.44 -0.19 17.24
N SER A 65 37.72 0.62 18.01
CA SER A 65 36.51 1.31 17.56
C SER A 65 36.49 2.76 18.05
N LYS A 66 35.94 3.67 17.25
CA LYS A 66 35.79 5.08 17.62
C LYS A 66 34.66 5.32 18.60
N SER A 67 33.62 4.48 18.56
CA SER A 67 32.45 4.56 19.43
C SER A 67 31.98 3.17 19.84
N TYR A 68 31.28 3.11 20.97
CA TYR A 68 30.70 1.88 21.51
C TYR A 68 29.25 2.12 21.93
N TYR A 69 28.39 1.20 21.57
CA TYR A 69 27.00 1.16 22.00
C TYR A 69 26.75 -0.08 22.85
N ASP A 70 26.26 0.11 24.08
CA ASP A 70 25.92 -0.98 24.99
C ASP A 70 24.53 -1.51 24.70
N GLY A 71 24.42 -2.72 24.18
CA GLY A 71 23.16 -3.40 23.90
C GLY A 71 22.41 -3.89 25.14
N GLN A 72 23.02 -3.81 26.33
CA GLN A 72 22.41 -4.14 27.64
C GLN A 72 21.83 -5.57 27.69
N GLY A 73 22.44 -6.52 27.01
CA GLY A 73 22.04 -7.93 27.00
C GLY A 73 20.81 -8.21 26.13
N ARG A 74 20.33 -7.23 25.31
CA ARG A 74 19.18 -7.39 24.42
C ARG A 74 19.51 -8.24 23.20
N TYR A 75 18.46 -8.74 22.54
CA TYR A 75 18.61 -9.37 21.24
C TYR A 75 19.01 -8.34 20.18
N LEU A 76 20.03 -8.69 19.42
CA LEU A 76 20.47 -7.94 18.24
C LEU A 76 20.05 -8.73 17.01
N ILE A 77 19.21 -8.10 16.18
CA ILE A 77 18.63 -8.68 14.98
C ILE A 77 18.77 -7.72 13.79
N PRO A 78 18.66 -8.20 12.53
CA PRO A 78 18.63 -7.31 11.36
C PRO A 78 17.43 -6.38 11.41
N GLY A 79 17.52 -5.24 10.71
CA GLY A 79 16.37 -4.38 10.42
C GLY A 79 15.33 -5.13 9.59
N TYR A 80 14.05 -4.88 9.86
CA TYR A 80 12.96 -5.48 9.10
C TYR A 80 12.88 -4.93 7.67
N ILE A 81 12.47 -5.80 6.76
CA ILE A 81 12.22 -5.50 5.35
C ILE A 81 10.74 -5.72 5.07
N ASP A 82 10.05 -4.71 4.59
CA ASP A 82 8.71 -4.84 4.05
C ASP A 82 8.79 -5.18 2.56
N THR A 83 8.23 -6.33 2.19
CA THR A 83 8.33 -6.82 0.81
C THR A 83 7.28 -6.26 -0.13
N HIS A 84 6.24 -5.61 0.40
CA HIS A 84 5.21 -4.98 -0.41
C HIS A 84 4.40 -3.98 0.41
N MET A 85 4.33 -2.74 -0.06
CA MET A 85 3.44 -1.74 0.50
C MET A 85 3.11 -0.62 -0.49
N HIS A 86 1.97 0.05 -0.23
CA HIS A 86 1.58 1.30 -0.85
C HIS A 86 1.78 2.44 0.16
N ILE A 87 2.76 3.31 -0.10
CA ILE A 87 3.03 4.47 0.78
C ILE A 87 1.80 5.37 0.84
N GLU A 88 1.10 5.52 -0.26
CA GLU A 88 -0.08 6.37 -0.45
C GLU A 88 -1.21 6.00 0.52
N SER A 89 -1.37 4.74 0.86
CA SER A 89 -2.37 4.26 1.83
C SER A 89 -2.16 4.82 3.23
N THR A 90 -0.93 5.23 3.55
CA THR A 90 -0.63 5.93 4.80
C THR A 90 -1.08 7.40 4.78
N MET A 91 -1.46 7.92 3.61
CA MET A 91 -1.71 9.34 3.34
C MET A 91 -0.51 10.25 3.64
N MET A 92 0.71 9.71 3.63
CA MET A 92 1.96 10.45 3.87
C MET A 92 2.92 10.33 2.70
N ILE A 93 3.71 11.37 2.47
CA ILE A 93 4.85 11.29 1.55
C ILE A 93 5.97 10.40 2.12
N PRO A 94 6.85 9.81 1.29
CA PRO A 94 7.91 8.87 1.72
C PRO A 94 8.78 9.39 2.87
N GLU A 95 9.18 10.66 2.85
CA GLU A 95 10.01 11.27 3.91
C GLU A 95 9.32 11.20 5.28
N ASN A 96 8.01 11.43 5.35
CA ASN A 96 7.27 11.42 6.60
C ASN A 96 6.94 10.00 7.06
N LEU A 97 6.69 9.07 6.11
CA LEU A 97 6.56 7.66 6.42
C LEU A 97 7.84 7.13 7.09
N ALA A 98 9.01 7.44 6.54
CA ALA A 98 10.28 6.98 7.08
C ALA A 98 10.45 7.34 8.57
N ARG A 99 10.07 8.56 8.95
CA ARG A 99 10.10 9.03 10.34
C ARG A 99 9.14 8.26 11.25
N ALA A 100 8.03 7.78 10.70
CA ALA A 100 7.03 7.01 11.44
C ALA A 100 7.45 5.55 11.65
N ILE A 101 8.08 4.89 10.64
CA ILE A 101 8.32 3.44 10.69
C ILE A 101 9.73 3.04 11.16
N LEU A 102 10.76 3.87 10.97
CA LEU A 102 12.10 3.57 11.48
C LEU A 102 12.12 3.27 12.99
N PRO A 103 11.37 4.00 13.86
CA PRO A 103 11.29 3.66 15.29
C PRO A 103 10.64 2.30 15.60
N TRP A 104 10.04 1.65 14.63
CA TRP A 104 9.45 0.32 14.71
C TRP A 104 10.34 -0.78 14.13
N GLY A 105 11.57 -0.44 13.70
CA GLY A 105 12.57 -1.38 13.23
C GLY A 105 12.53 -1.73 11.75
N THR A 106 11.60 -1.17 10.96
CA THR A 106 11.61 -1.34 9.51
C THR A 106 12.64 -0.39 8.91
N THR A 107 13.68 -0.94 8.29
CA THR A 107 14.80 -0.19 7.71
C THR A 107 14.80 -0.20 6.18
N THR A 108 14.05 -1.14 5.58
CA THR A 108 13.93 -1.26 4.13
C THR A 108 12.46 -1.54 3.76
N ILE A 109 12.00 -0.92 2.67
CA ILE A 109 10.69 -1.19 2.07
C ILE A 109 10.83 -1.40 0.57
N CYS A 110 10.01 -2.30 0.00
CA CYS A 110 9.78 -2.45 -1.43
C CYS A 110 8.36 -1.96 -1.71
N THR A 111 8.23 -0.85 -2.42
CA THR A 111 6.94 -0.16 -2.61
C THR A 111 6.47 -0.22 -4.04
N ASP A 112 5.17 -0.34 -4.21
CA ASP A 112 4.47 -0.20 -5.48
C ASP A 112 3.74 1.15 -5.50
N PRO A 113 4.24 2.17 -6.21
CA PRO A 113 3.62 3.48 -6.32
C PRO A 113 2.59 3.54 -7.47
N HIS A 114 1.78 2.50 -7.68
CA HIS A 114 0.78 2.52 -8.75
C HIS A 114 -0.32 3.55 -8.51
N GLU A 115 -0.61 3.87 -7.26
CA GLU A 115 -1.63 4.84 -6.90
C GLU A 115 -1.27 6.24 -7.42
N ILE A 116 -0.09 6.75 -7.08
CA ILE A 116 0.38 8.02 -7.65
C ILE A 116 0.71 7.89 -9.15
N GLY A 117 1.11 6.70 -9.61
CA GLY A 117 1.28 6.37 -11.01
C GLY A 117 0.00 6.57 -11.81
N ASN A 118 -1.15 6.14 -11.30
CA ASN A 118 -2.46 6.36 -11.90
C ASN A 118 -2.83 7.86 -11.99
N VAL A 119 -2.34 8.69 -11.08
CA VAL A 119 -2.66 10.12 -11.03
C VAL A 119 -1.70 10.96 -11.87
N MET A 120 -0.40 10.78 -11.68
CA MET A 120 0.66 11.65 -12.22
C MET A 120 1.61 10.93 -13.20
N GLY A 121 1.33 9.67 -13.50
CA GLY A 121 2.18 8.89 -14.41
C GLY A 121 3.62 8.74 -13.90
N LEU A 122 4.58 8.75 -14.83
CA LEU A 122 6.00 8.63 -14.54
C LEU A 122 6.51 9.70 -13.57
N ASP A 123 5.97 10.92 -13.61
CA ASP A 123 6.39 12.01 -12.73
C ASP A 123 5.99 11.75 -11.28
N GLY A 124 4.86 11.08 -11.05
CA GLY A 124 4.45 10.62 -9.73
C GLY A 124 5.43 9.59 -9.15
N VAL A 125 5.82 8.59 -9.94
CA VAL A 125 6.80 7.59 -9.52
C VAL A 125 8.17 8.23 -9.26
N ARG A 126 8.62 9.17 -10.11
CA ARG A 126 9.84 9.95 -9.88
C ARG A 126 9.80 10.76 -8.59
N PHE A 127 8.65 11.38 -8.28
CA PHE A 127 8.48 12.08 -7.01
C PHE A 127 8.68 11.15 -5.82
N MET A 128 8.11 9.94 -5.85
CA MET A 128 8.28 8.95 -4.77
C MET A 128 9.75 8.56 -4.59
N LEU A 129 10.47 8.30 -5.68
CA LEU A 129 11.90 7.98 -5.66
C LEU A 129 12.76 9.13 -5.08
N GLU A 130 12.53 10.36 -5.55
CA GLU A 130 13.33 11.52 -5.11
C GLU A 130 13.02 11.91 -3.66
N ASN A 131 11.76 11.81 -3.24
CA ASN A 131 11.36 12.13 -1.87
C ASN A 131 11.94 11.12 -0.87
N ALA A 132 11.99 9.83 -1.22
CA ALA A 132 12.57 8.77 -0.40
C ALA A 132 14.05 9.05 -0.03
N LYS A 133 14.84 9.61 -0.95
CA LYS A 133 16.26 9.92 -0.75
C LYS A 133 16.51 10.94 0.37
N LYS A 134 15.47 11.62 0.86
CA LYS A 134 15.58 12.60 1.96
C LYS A 134 15.52 11.98 3.35
N SER A 135 15.37 10.68 3.42
CA SER A 135 15.31 9.94 4.69
C SER A 135 16.44 8.92 4.82
N LYS A 136 16.49 8.25 5.96
CA LYS A 136 17.41 7.12 6.23
C LYS A 136 16.73 5.77 6.01
N LEU A 137 15.47 5.75 5.63
CA LEU A 137 14.78 4.54 5.21
C LEU A 137 15.26 4.15 3.81
N ARG A 138 15.65 2.91 3.63
CA ARG A 138 15.94 2.37 2.31
C ARG A 138 14.64 2.04 1.60
N GLN A 139 14.38 2.70 0.50
CA GLN A 139 13.20 2.45 -0.32
C GLN A 139 13.63 1.96 -1.70
N TYR A 140 13.10 0.81 -2.09
CA TYR A 140 13.12 0.31 -3.46
C TYR A 140 11.72 0.43 -4.07
N VAL A 141 11.68 0.72 -5.35
CA VAL A 141 10.43 0.86 -6.10
C VAL A 141 10.28 -0.30 -7.07
N LEU A 142 9.08 -0.80 -7.19
CA LEU A 142 8.65 -1.70 -8.25
C LEU A 142 7.89 -0.88 -9.30
N ALA A 143 8.15 -1.11 -10.58
CA ALA A 143 7.49 -0.40 -11.66
C ALA A 143 6.03 -0.85 -11.78
N PRO A 144 5.03 0.04 -11.63
CA PRO A 144 3.63 -0.33 -11.71
C PRO A 144 3.25 -0.99 -13.03
N SER A 145 2.46 -2.06 -12.98
CA SER A 145 1.92 -2.77 -14.16
C SER A 145 0.43 -2.51 -14.41
N CYS A 146 -0.26 -1.91 -13.42
CA CYS A 146 -1.72 -1.75 -13.36
C CYS A 146 -2.16 -0.29 -13.45
N VAL A 147 -1.65 0.47 -14.41
CA VAL A 147 -2.01 1.87 -14.65
C VAL A 147 -2.63 2.01 -16.05
N PRO A 148 -3.99 2.06 -16.19
CA PRO A 148 -4.99 1.65 -15.20
C PRO A 148 -5.08 0.13 -15.02
N SER A 149 -5.80 -0.33 -13.99
CA SER A 149 -5.98 -1.76 -13.71
C SER A 149 -6.87 -2.44 -14.76
N LEU A 150 -7.94 -1.78 -15.25
CA LEU A 150 -8.81 -2.27 -16.32
C LEU A 150 -8.94 -1.24 -17.47
N PRO A 151 -8.03 -1.25 -18.43
CA PRO A 151 -8.11 -0.38 -19.60
C PRO A 151 -9.43 -0.54 -20.38
N GLY A 152 -10.07 0.59 -20.75
CA GLY A 152 -11.32 0.61 -21.51
C GLY A 152 -12.60 0.56 -20.67
N MET A 153 -12.52 0.23 -19.38
CA MET A 153 -13.66 0.26 -18.44
C MET A 153 -13.60 1.47 -17.51
N GLU A 154 -12.48 2.16 -17.49
CA GLU A 154 -12.16 3.31 -16.66
C GLU A 154 -11.08 4.17 -17.30
N ASN A 155 -11.01 5.43 -16.90
CA ASN A 155 -9.88 6.30 -17.23
C ASN A 155 -8.98 6.49 -16.00
N ALA A 156 -7.70 6.70 -16.22
CA ALA A 156 -6.73 7.12 -15.20
C ALA A 156 -6.06 8.43 -15.63
N GLY A 157 -5.25 9.04 -14.78
CA GLY A 157 -4.42 10.19 -15.14
C GLY A 157 -3.33 9.84 -16.15
N ALA A 158 -2.88 8.58 -16.14
CA ALA A 158 -1.87 8.05 -17.05
C ALA A 158 -2.18 6.62 -17.49
N GLU A 159 -1.43 6.12 -18.46
CA GLU A 159 -1.49 4.73 -18.92
C GLU A 159 -0.06 4.18 -19.04
N PHE A 160 0.18 3.00 -18.46
CA PHE A 160 1.47 2.31 -18.55
C PHE A 160 1.36 1.08 -19.44
N PHE A 161 2.23 1.07 -20.43
CA PHE A 161 2.50 -0.05 -21.30
C PHE A 161 3.98 -0.43 -21.18
N ALA A 162 4.45 -1.32 -22.03
CA ALA A 162 5.85 -1.77 -22.04
C ALA A 162 6.87 -0.62 -22.07
N ARG A 163 6.57 0.49 -22.77
CA ARG A 163 7.45 1.65 -22.84
C ARG A 163 7.64 2.34 -21.50
N GLU A 164 6.55 2.68 -20.81
CA GLU A 164 6.56 3.36 -19.52
C GLU A 164 7.19 2.48 -18.45
N VAL A 165 6.81 1.20 -18.40
CA VAL A 165 7.42 0.21 -17.50
C VAL A 165 8.90 0.06 -17.78
N GLY A 166 9.30 -0.06 -19.04
CA GLY A 166 10.72 -0.13 -19.44
C GLY A 166 11.52 1.10 -19.02
N GLU A 167 10.95 2.31 -19.13
CA GLU A 167 11.58 3.56 -18.68
C GLU A 167 11.79 3.56 -17.16
N LEU A 168 10.82 3.09 -16.39
CA LEU A 168 10.95 2.96 -14.92
C LEU A 168 12.01 1.93 -14.54
N LEU A 169 12.03 0.76 -15.19
CA LEU A 169 13.00 -0.30 -14.92
C LEU A 169 14.46 0.10 -15.21
N ASP A 170 14.67 1.15 -15.99
CA ASP A 170 16.00 1.71 -16.27
C ASP A 170 16.44 2.77 -15.24
N MET A 171 15.59 3.12 -14.24
CA MET A 171 15.92 4.06 -13.17
C MET A 171 16.67 3.36 -12.02
N ASP A 172 17.56 4.09 -11.36
CA ASP A 172 18.18 3.64 -10.12
C ASP A 172 17.09 3.42 -9.03
N ASP A 173 17.30 2.42 -8.18
CA ASP A 173 16.38 2.02 -7.09
C ASP A 173 15.03 1.44 -7.55
N VAL A 174 14.80 1.25 -8.85
CA VAL A 174 13.69 0.43 -9.39
C VAL A 174 14.20 -1.00 -9.61
N ILE A 175 13.60 -1.97 -8.91
CA ILE A 175 14.18 -3.32 -8.78
C ILE A 175 13.33 -4.42 -9.42
N GLY A 176 12.18 -4.11 -9.98
CA GLY A 176 11.29 -5.08 -10.57
C GLY A 176 10.00 -4.47 -11.07
N ILE A 177 9.09 -5.34 -11.51
CA ILE A 177 7.70 -4.99 -11.82
C ILE A 177 6.86 -5.23 -10.57
N ALA A 178 6.03 -4.25 -10.23
CA ALA A 178 5.08 -4.28 -9.13
C ALA A 178 3.97 -5.32 -9.36
N GLU A 179 3.08 -5.43 -8.41
CA GLU A 179 2.01 -6.40 -8.42
C GLU A 179 1.29 -6.49 -9.79
N ILE A 180 1.25 -7.72 -10.32
CA ILE A 180 0.62 -8.01 -11.60
C ILE A 180 -0.83 -8.43 -11.32
N MET A 181 -1.71 -7.41 -11.17
CA MET A 181 -3.12 -7.57 -10.79
C MET A 181 -3.98 -8.12 -11.94
N ASP A 182 -3.64 -7.82 -13.20
CA ASP A 182 -4.34 -8.38 -14.37
C ASP A 182 -3.90 -9.83 -14.61
N TYR A 183 -4.19 -10.70 -13.61
CA TYR A 183 -3.86 -12.11 -13.74
C TYR A 183 -4.62 -12.80 -14.89
N VAL A 184 -5.83 -12.32 -15.20
CA VAL A 184 -6.62 -12.80 -16.34
C VAL A 184 -5.89 -12.52 -17.64
N GLY A 185 -5.34 -11.31 -17.81
CA GLY A 185 -4.50 -10.95 -18.95
C GLY A 185 -3.25 -11.84 -19.06
N VAL A 186 -2.64 -12.21 -17.93
CA VAL A 186 -1.47 -13.12 -17.92
C VAL A 186 -1.85 -14.52 -18.35
N ILE A 187 -2.89 -15.12 -17.77
CA ILE A 187 -3.27 -16.51 -18.07
C ILE A 187 -3.84 -16.70 -19.48
N HIS A 188 -4.31 -15.63 -20.11
CA HIS A 188 -4.76 -15.61 -21.50
C HIS A 188 -3.72 -15.05 -22.47
N ASP A 189 -2.51 -14.77 -22.01
CA ASP A 189 -1.39 -14.25 -22.81
C ASP A 189 -1.76 -12.99 -23.60
N SER A 190 -2.43 -12.04 -22.92
CA SER A 190 -2.83 -10.77 -23.54
C SER A 190 -1.59 -9.96 -23.96
N GLU A 191 -1.65 -9.29 -25.13
CA GLU A 191 -0.54 -8.53 -25.68
C GLU A 191 0.01 -7.48 -24.69
N ARG A 192 -0.88 -6.82 -23.94
CA ARG A 192 -0.49 -5.82 -22.93
C ARG A 192 0.37 -6.45 -21.84
N MET A 193 -0.14 -7.51 -21.19
CA MET A 193 0.57 -8.13 -20.07
C MET A 193 1.83 -8.84 -20.53
N HIS A 194 1.78 -9.54 -21.66
CA HIS A 194 2.94 -10.19 -22.25
C HIS A 194 4.09 -9.18 -22.47
N THR A 195 3.81 -8.05 -23.12
CA THR A 195 4.85 -7.05 -23.44
C THR A 195 5.37 -6.33 -22.19
N ILE A 196 4.53 -6.04 -21.20
CA ILE A 196 4.96 -5.47 -19.91
C ILE A 196 5.89 -6.45 -19.17
N ILE A 197 5.49 -7.71 -19.05
CA ILE A 197 6.27 -8.75 -18.37
C ILE A 197 7.63 -8.97 -19.05
N ASP A 198 7.66 -8.96 -20.38
CA ASP A 198 8.89 -9.08 -21.15
C ASP A 198 9.91 -7.98 -20.83
N GLU A 199 9.47 -6.76 -20.48
CA GLU A 199 10.40 -5.70 -20.06
C GLU A 199 11.18 -6.10 -18.81
N GLY A 200 10.51 -6.73 -17.82
CA GLY A 200 11.16 -7.24 -16.61
C GLY A 200 12.02 -8.47 -16.86
N LEU A 201 11.50 -9.45 -17.60
CA LEU A 201 12.21 -10.70 -17.89
C LEU A 201 13.51 -10.46 -18.66
N ARG A 202 13.50 -9.58 -19.67
CA ARG A 202 14.71 -9.22 -20.45
C ARG A 202 15.81 -8.58 -19.61
N ARG A 203 15.43 -7.89 -18.52
CA ARG A 203 16.37 -7.25 -17.59
C ARG A 203 16.74 -8.16 -16.41
N GLY A 204 16.15 -9.35 -16.30
CA GLY A 204 16.32 -10.24 -15.14
C GLY A 204 15.81 -9.64 -13.83
N MET A 205 14.76 -8.82 -13.92
CA MET A 205 14.14 -8.13 -12.80
C MET A 205 13.14 -9.02 -12.06
N PHE A 206 12.83 -8.66 -10.81
CA PHE A 206 11.79 -9.28 -10.01
C PHE A 206 10.40 -8.98 -10.58
N LEU A 207 9.49 -9.96 -10.52
CA LEU A 207 8.11 -9.83 -10.98
C LEU A 207 7.18 -10.21 -9.83
N GLN A 208 6.55 -9.20 -9.22
CA GLN A 208 5.66 -9.39 -8.10
C GLN A 208 4.27 -9.83 -8.59
N GLY A 209 3.68 -10.79 -7.89
CA GLY A 209 2.36 -11.31 -8.24
C GLY A 209 1.27 -10.80 -7.30
N HIS A 210 0.03 -10.83 -7.84
CA HIS A 210 -1.22 -10.51 -7.17
C HIS A 210 -2.33 -11.37 -7.82
N ALA A 211 -2.68 -12.51 -7.23
CA ALA A 211 -3.62 -13.43 -7.85
C ALA A 211 -4.50 -14.12 -6.80
N PRO A 212 -5.49 -13.40 -6.22
CA PRO A 212 -6.45 -14.00 -5.28
C PRO A 212 -7.28 -15.09 -5.98
N TYR A 213 -7.61 -16.15 -5.24
CA TYR A 213 -8.42 -17.29 -5.71
C TYR A 213 -7.86 -18.03 -6.94
N CYS A 214 -6.57 -17.87 -7.26
CA CYS A 214 -5.92 -18.51 -8.39
C CYS A 214 -5.40 -19.91 -8.01
N PHE A 215 -5.88 -20.94 -8.71
CA PHE A 215 -5.57 -22.34 -8.42
C PHE A 215 -5.30 -23.17 -9.68
N GLY A 216 -4.72 -24.34 -9.50
CA GLY A 216 -4.63 -25.38 -10.53
C GLY A 216 -3.95 -24.92 -11.81
N ARG A 217 -4.66 -25.00 -12.95
CA ARG A 217 -4.11 -24.63 -14.27
C ARG A 217 -3.88 -23.14 -14.41
N GLU A 218 -4.77 -22.34 -13.87
CA GLU A 218 -4.64 -20.87 -13.89
C GLU A 218 -3.42 -20.42 -13.10
N LEU A 219 -3.22 -20.98 -11.90
CA LEU A 219 -2.02 -20.72 -11.10
C LEU A 219 -0.74 -21.14 -11.84
N ALA A 220 -0.75 -22.30 -12.51
CA ALA A 220 0.38 -22.75 -13.31
C ALA A 220 0.66 -21.81 -14.48
N ALA A 221 -0.38 -21.36 -15.20
CA ALA A 221 -0.26 -20.40 -16.30
C ALA A 221 0.26 -19.05 -15.80
N TYR A 222 -0.28 -18.53 -14.70
CA TYR A 222 0.16 -17.29 -14.09
C TYR A 222 1.64 -17.34 -13.68
N ARG A 223 2.05 -18.43 -13.01
CA ARG A 223 3.45 -18.63 -12.61
C ARG A 223 4.40 -18.77 -13.81
N ILE A 224 3.99 -19.47 -14.87
CA ILE A 224 4.75 -19.59 -16.12
C ILE A 224 4.85 -18.23 -16.81
N GLY A 225 3.79 -17.42 -16.75
CA GLY A 225 3.73 -16.08 -17.31
C GLY A 225 4.72 -15.09 -16.69
N GLY A 226 5.35 -15.42 -15.53
CA GLY A 226 6.44 -14.62 -14.98
C GLY A 226 6.37 -14.31 -13.48
N PRO A 227 5.21 -14.02 -12.86
CA PRO A 227 5.14 -13.66 -11.44
C PRO A 227 5.74 -14.73 -10.54
N VAL A 228 6.54 -14.30 -9.54
CA VAL A 228 7.30 -15.21 -8.66
C VAL A 228 6.85 -15.17 -7.20
N SER A 229 6.03 -14.19 -6.82
CA SER A 229 5.51 -14.04 -5.45
C SER A 229 3.99 -13.81 -5.45
N ASP A 230 3.38 -13.81 -4.26
CA ASP A 230 1.98 -13.42 -4.05
C ASP A 230 1.76 -12.95 -2.60
N HIS A 231 1.04 -11.85 -2.44
CA HIS A 231 0.62 -11.31 -1.14
C HIS A 231 -0.91 -11.29 -0.97
N GLU A 232 -1.67 -11.63 -2.03
CA GLU A 232 -3.14 -11.58 -2.09
C GLU A 232 -3.84 -12.90 -1.75
N SER A 233 -3.12 -13.89 -1.23
CA SER A 233 -3.75 -15.12 -0.75
C SER A 233 -4.76 -14.81 0.36
N VAL A 234 -5.97 -15.35 0.26
CA VAL A 234 -7.06 -15.07 1.20
C VAL A 234 -7.23 -16.14 2.28
N ASN A 235 -6.69 -17.35 2.06
CA ASN A 235 -6.83 -18.49 2.95
C ASN A 235 -5.65 -19.46 2.91
N ALA A 236 -5.66 -20.43 3.83
CA ALA A 236 -4.60 -21.45 3.97
C ALA A 236 -4.40 -22.33 2.72
N ASP A 237 -5.46 -22.62 1.98
CA ASP A 237 -5.37 -23.50 0.80
C ASP A 237 -4.66 -22.81 -0.36
N GLU A 238 -4.89 -21.51 -0.54
CA GLU A 238 -4.15 -20.71 -1.52
C GLU A 238 -2.67 -20.63 -1.18
N VAL A 239 -2.33 -20.32 0.07
CA VAL A 239 -0.93 -20.30 0.53
C VAL A 239 -0.24 -21.63 0.19
N ARG A 240 -0.88 -22.77 0.53
CA ARG A 240 -0.32 -24.10 0.22
C ARG A 240 -0.19 -24.35 -1.27
N ALA A 241 -1.19 -23.96 -2.06
CA ALA A 241 -1.18 -24.16 -3.52
C ALA A 241 -0.06 -23.36 -4.18
N LYS A 242 0.08 -22.10 -3.83
CA LYS A 242 1.09 -21.18 -4.40
C LYS A 242 2.51 -21.56 -3.98
N LEU A 243 2.74 -21.93 -2.71
CA LEU A 243 4.02 -22.48 -2.27
C LEU A 243 4.40 -23.75 -3.04
N ARG A 244 3.44 -24.68 -3.27
CA ARG A 244 3.66 -25.89 -4.09
C ARG A 244 3.94 -25.59 -5.55
N ALA A 245 3.45 -24.47 -6.07
CA ALA A 245 3.75 -23.96 -7.41
C ALA A 245 5.12 -23.24 -7.49
N GLY A 246 5.86 -23.15 -6.37
CA GLY A 246 7.17 -22.50 -6.31
C GLY A 246 7.09 -20.97 -6.28
N MET A 247 5.99 -20.40 -5.81
CA MET A 247 5.85 -18.97 -5.57
C MET A 247 6.31 -18.61 -4.14
N HIS A 248 6.88 -17.42 -3.99
CA HIS A 248 7.15 -16.83 -2.70
C HIS A 248 5.86 -16.23 -2.12
N ILE A 249 5.58 -16.46 -0.84
CA ILE A 249 4.36 -15.96 -0.18
C ILE A 249 4.72 -14.88 0.83
N ASN A 250 4.09 -13.73 0.68
CA ASN A 250 4.19 -12.63 1.63
C ASN A 250 2.98 -12.70 2.59
N LEU A 251 3.22 -13.06 3.83
CA LEU A 251 2.19 -13.07 4.87
C LEU A 251 1.81 -11.62 5.18
N ARG A 252 0.61 -11.22 4.77
CA ARG A 252 0.14 -9.85 4.85
C ARG A 252 -0.63 -9.58 6.15
N ALA A 253 -0.37 -8.41 6.77
CA ALA A 253 -1.24 -7.84 7.79
C ALA A 253 -1.45 -6.34 7.52
N SER A 254 -2.50 -6.03 6.78
CA SER A 254 -2.86 -4.67 6.42
C SER A 254 -3.85 -4.04 7.40
N SER A 255 -4.06 -2.72 7.27
CA SER A 255 -5.10 -2.00 8.01
C SER A 255 -6.51 -2.26 7.45
N LEU A 256 -6.61 -2.77 6.22
CA LEU A 256 -7.87 -3.04 5.53
C LEU A 256 -8.36 -4.47 5.73
N ILE A 257 -7.43 -5.45 5.68
CA ILE A 257 -7.75 -6.88 5.72
C ILE A 257 -6.90 -7.55 6.79
N ASP A 258 -7.54 -8.18 7.76
CA ASP A 258 -6.88 -8.93 8.84
C ASP A 258 -7.19 -10.43 8.72
N ASN A 259 -6.50 -11.09 7.80
CA ASN A 259 -6.61 -12.53 7.57
C ASN A 259 -5.32 -13.30 7.86
N LEU A 260 -4.32 -12.66 8.48
CA LEU A 260 -2.98 -13.22 8.69
C LEU A 260 -3.00 -14.61 9.37
N SER A 261 -3.89 -14.83 10.35
CA SER A 261 -3.98 -16.14 11.03
C SER A 261 -4.32 -17.28 10.06
N PHE A 262 -5.20 -17.03 9.07
CA PHE A 262 -5.53 -18.02 8.04
C PHE A 262 -4.36 -18.27 7.08
N LEU A 263 -3.57 -17.22 6.78
CA LEU A 263 -2.37 -17.34 5.94
C LEU A 263 -1.29 -18.18 6.67
N VAL A 264 -1.08 -17.93 7.96
CA VAL A 264 -0.18 -18.70 8.81
C VAL A 264 -0.56 -20.18 8.83
N ASP A 265 -1.85 -20.52 8.91
CA ASP A 265 -2.35 -21.90 8.85
C ASP A 265 -1.97 -22.60 7.52
N GLY A 266 -1.69 -21.85 6.48
CA GLY A 266 -1.22 -22.37 5.19
C GLY A 266 0.24 -22.82 5.18
N CYS A 267 1.09 -22.31 6.10
CA CYS A 267 2.53 -22.58 6.09
C CYS A 267 3.11 -23.10 7.43
N LYS A 268 2.41 -22.97 8.57
CA LYS A 268 2.98 -23.27 9.90
C LYS A 268 3.47 -24.72 10.08
N ASP A 269 2.81 -25.68 9.45
CA ASP A 269 3.14 -27.10 9.55
C ASP A 269 4.16 -27.57 8.51
N GLN A 270 4.67 -26.68 7.65
CA GLN A 270 5.65 -27.02 6.65
C GLN A 270 7.06 -27.06 7.27
N PRO A 271 7.91 -28.04 6.87
CA PRO A 271 9.26 -28.16 7.43
C PRO A 271 10.20 -27.04 6.93
N TRP A 272 9.91 -26.44 5.79
CA TRP A 272 10.73 -25.40 5.16
C TRP A 272 9.87 -24.20 4.83
N ARG A 273 10.29 -23.01 5.25
CA ARG A 273 9.59 -21.75 5.04
C ARG A 273 10.48 -20.66 4.42
N ASP A 274 11.48 -21.08 3.65
CA ASP A 274 12.41 -20.16 2.99
C ASP A 274 11.74 -19.33 1.88
N PHE A 275 10.58 -19.80 1.37
CA PHE A 275 9.72 -19.09 0.40
C PHE A 275 8.57 -18.34 1.08
N VAL A 276 8.74 -17.96 2.34
CA VAL A 276 7.76 -17.17 3.08
C VAL A 276 8.44 -15.93 3.65
N SER A 277 7.87 -14.77 3.37
CA SER A 277 8.23 -13.48 3.97
C SER A 277 6.98 -12.77 4.51
N VAL A 278 7.09 -11.50 4.86
CA VAL A 278 6.00 -10.70 5.43
C VAL A 278 5.89 -9.36 4.73
N CYS A 279 4.67 -8.81 4.66
CA CYS A 279 4.42 -7.48 4.14
C CYS A 279 3.29 -6.77 4.90
N THR A 280 3.18 -5.47 4.70
CA THR A 280 2.08 -4.68 5.27
C THR A 280 0.99 -4.40 4.26
N ASP A 281 1.31 -4.21 2.99
CA ASP A 281 0.38 -3.77 1.96
C ASP A 281 -0.20 -2.38 2.31
N ASP A 282 -1.49 -2.24 2.54
CA ASP A 282 -2.14 -1.00 2.94
C ASP A 282 -2.06 -0.77 4.45
N VAL A 283 -1.38 0.28 4.89
CA VAL A 283 -1.26 0.67 6.30
C VAL A 283 -1.70 2.11 6.52
N HIS A 284 -2.54 2.32 7.53
CA HIS A 284 -3.02 3.64 7.89
C HIS A 284 -2.12 4.36 8.90
N ALA A 285 -2.02 5.69 8.81
CA ALA A 285 -1.21 6.52 9.71
C ALA A 285 -1.52 6.26 11.21
N LYS A 286 -2.78 6.00 11.56
CA LYS A 286 -3.18 5.66 12.94
C LYS A 286 -2.49 4.40 13.45
N ASP A 287 -2.41 3.36 12.62
CA ASP A 287 -1.80 2.08 13.00
C ASP A 287 -0.29 2.23 13.16
N LEU A 288 0.35 3.02 12.31
CA LEU A 288 1.77 3.34 12.46
C LEU A 288 2.10 4.01 13.80
N LEU A 289 1.19 4.81 14.35
CA LEU A 289 1.39 5.44 15.67
C LEU A 289 1.17 4.47 16.83
N THR A 290 0.21 3.55 16.71
CA THR A 290 -0.31 2.77 17.84
C THR A 290 0.26 1.35 17.91
N VAL A 291 0.40 0.68 16.78
CA VAL A 291 0.80 -0.73 16.72
C VAL A 291 2.10 -0.98 15.98
N GLY A 292 2.49 -0.07 15.09
CA GLY A 292 3.74 -0.12 14.32
C GLY A 292 3.56 -0.56 12.87
N HIS A 293 4.60 -1.15 12.31
CA HIS A 293 4.73 -1.53 10.91
C HIS A 293 5.01 -3.05 10.80
N ILE A 294 6.12 -3.48 10.17
CA ILE A 294 6.48 -4.91 10.09
C ILE A 294 6.58 -5.59 11.47
N ASN A 295 6.99 -4.87 12.51
CA ASN A 295 6.94 -5.41 13.87
C ASN A 295 5.53 -5.88 14.28
N ASN A 296 4.47 -5.22 13.81
CA ASN A 296 3.09 -5.64 14.06
C ASN A 296 2.74 -6.93 13.30
N VAL A 297 3.21 -7.08 12.06
CA VAL A 297 3.06 -8.32 11.29
C VAL A 297 3.76 -9.46 12.01
N VAL A 298 5.01 -9.24 12.47
CA VAL A 298 5.78 -10.22 13.29
C VAL A 298 4.98 -10.62 14.53
N ARG A 299 4.46 -9.65 15.29
CA ARG A 299 3.69 -9.92 16.51
C ARG A 299 2.43 -10.75 16.25
N LYS A 300 1.68 -10.42 15.19
CA LYS A 300 0.47 -11.16 14.79
C LYS A 300 0.81 -12.58 14.32
N ALA A 301 1.88 -12.76 13.55
CA ALA A 301 2.32 -14.07 13.06
C ALA A 301 2.77 -14.98 14.22
N VAL A 302 3.50 -14.44 15.19
CA VAL A 302 3.87 -15.17 16.43
C VAL A 302 2.63 -15.54 17.24
N ALA A 303 1.68 -14.60 17.41
CA ALA A 303 0.42 -14.87 18.09
C ALA A 303 -0.43 -15.93 17.37
N SER A 304 -0.25 -16.11 16.07
CA SER A 304 -0.90 -17.15 15.25
C SER A 304 -0.18 -18.51 15.30
N GLY A 305 0.93 -18.62 16.06
CA GLY A 305 1.59 -19.88 16.39
C GLY A 305 2.91 -20.17 15.69
N LEU A 306 3.50 -19.20 14.97
CA LEU A 306 4.85 -19.35 14.44
C LEU A 306 5.92 -19.05 15.53
N ASP A 307 7.07 -19.70 15.43
CA ASP A 307 8.23 -19.38 16.29
C ASP A 307 8.78 -18.00 15.95
N GLY A 308 9.07 -17.18 16.97
CA GLY A 308 9.53 -15.81 16.78
C GLY A 308 10.83 -15.70 15.99
N ARG A 309 11.76 -16.67 16.12
CA ARG A 309 13.00 -16.71 15.33
C ARG A 309 12.71 -16.91 13.85
N GLU A 310 11.75 -17.78 13.52
CA GLU A 310 11.34 -18.01 12.14
C GLU A 310 10.68 -16.77 11.54
N VAL A 311 9.80 -16.11 12.30
CA VAL A 311 9.12 -14.90 11.80
C VAL A 311 10.11 -13.73 11.62
N VAL A 312 11.10 -13.57 12.55
CA VAL A 312 12.17 -12.59 12.34
C VAL A 312 12.98 -12.93 11.09
N LYS A 313 13.31 -14.22 10.83
CA LYS A 313 13.97 -14.63 9.57
C LYS A 313 13.10 -14.31 8.35
N MET A 314 11.79 -14.51 8.40
CA MET A 314 10.84 -14.15 7.33
C MET A 314 10.85 -12.64 7.05
N ALA A 315 10.85 -11.82 8.12
CA ALA A 315 10.83 -10.37 8.03
C ALA A 315 12.19 -9.73 7.70
N THR A 316 13.24 -10.52 7.52
CA THR A 316 14.62 -10.04 7.29
C THR A 316 15.29 -10.83 6.17
N PHE A 317 15.86 -11.99 6.46
CA PHE A 317 16.68 -12.76 5.54
C PHE A 317 15.89 -13.32 4.35
N ASN A 318 14.69 -13.89 4.60
CA ASN A 318 13.85 -14.39 3.52
C ASN A 318 13.37 -13.26 2.60
N ALA A 319 12.93 -12.13 3.19
CA ALA A 319 12.54 -10.93 2.46
C ALA A 319 13.66 -10.40 1.56
N ALA A 320 14.90 -10.37 2.08
CA ALA A 320 16.07 -9.99 1.28
C ALA A 320 16.34 -10.98 0.13
N ARG A 321 16.21 -12.30 0.39
CA ARG A 321 16.44 -13.34 -0.60
C ARG A 321 15.37 -13.37 -1.69
N GLU A 322 14.15 -13.04 -1.37
CA GLU A 322 13.05 -12.90 -2.33
C GLU A 322 13.42 -11.95 -3.48
N TYR A 323 13.99 -10.79 -3.16
CA TYR A 323 14.45 -9.80 -4.12
C TYR A 323 15.89 -10.04 -4.63
N GLY A 324 16.56 -11.09 -4.16
CA GLY A 324 17.93 -11.40 -4.54
C GLY A 324 18.97 -10.41 -3.96
N PHE A 325 18.68 -9.76 -2.83
CA PHE A 325 19.67 -8.93 -2.14
C PHE A 325 20.72 -9.79 -1.44
N ASP A 326 22.01 -9.53 -1.74
CA ASP A 326 23.13 -10.30 -1.21
C ASP A 326 23.75 -9.71 0.06
N ASP A 327 23.37 -8.47 0.40
CA ASP A 327 23.99 -7.64 1.42
C ASP A 327 22.99 -7.01 2.41
N LEU A 328 21.74 -7.49 2.41
CA LEU A 328 20.66 -7.09 3.33
C LEU A 328 20.05 -8.29 4.05
N GLY A 329 19.33 -8.02 5.13
CA GLY A 329 18.50 -8.99 5.85
C GLY A 329 19.26 -9.92 6.78
N ALA A 330 20.58 -9.78 6.90
CA ALA A 330 21.40 -10.51 7.88
C ALA A 330 22.48 -9.60 8.47
N ILE A 331 23.05 -10.00 9.59
CA ILE A 331 24.22 -9.34 10.22
C ILE A 331 25.41 -10.30 10.05
N ALA A 332 26.23 -10.00 9.07
CA ALA A 332 27.40 -10.80 8.72
C ALA A 332 28.45 -9.91 8.03
N PRO A 333 29.74 -10.29 8.03
CA PRO A 333 30.78 -9.49 7.38
C PRO A 333 30.43 -9.15 5.91
N GLY A 334 30.48 -7.86 5.58
CA GLY A 334 30.15 -7.33 4.25
C GLY A 334 28.67 -7.03 4.01
N TYR A 335 27.78 -7.33 4.96
CA TYR A 335 26.38 -6.90 4.93
C TYR A 335 26.27 -5.44 5.39
N ILE A 336 25.23 -4.77 4.91
CA ILE A 336 24.87 -3.42 5.36
C ILE A 336 24.42 -3.51 6.82
N ALA A 337 24.89 -2.58 7.65
CA ALA A 337 24.63 -2.57 9.09
C ALA A 337 23.27 -1.93 9.41
N ASP A 338 22.20 -2.54 8.90
CA ASP A 338 20.81 -2.25 9.26
C ASP A 338 20.42 -3.19 10.40
N ILE A 339 20.31 -2.65 11.61
CA ILE A 339 20.33 -3.42 12.86
C ILE A 339 19.29 -2.86 13.81
N GLN A 340 18.67 -3.72 14.61
CA GLN A 340 17.81 -3.31 15.71
C GLN A 340 18.08 -4.11 16.99
N LEU A 341 17.85 -3.47 18.13
CA LEU A 341 17.93 -4.07 19.47
C LEU A 341 16.52 -4.22 20.04
N VAL A 342 16.14 -5.44 20.39
CA VAL A 342 14.80 -5.77 20.90
C VAL A 342 14.87 -6.55 22.22
N ASP A 343 13.83 -6.42 23.05
CA ASP A 343 13.76 -7.16 24.32
C ASP A 343 13.33 -8.63 24.11
N ALA A 344 12.59 -8.93 23.01
CA ALA A 344 12.15 -10.28 22.65
C ALA A 344 12.02 -10.43 21.12
N LEU A 345 11.97 -11.67 20.62
CA LEU A 345 11.80 -11.99 19.19
C LEU A 345 10.30 -12.16 18.85
N ASP A 346 9.47 -11.21 19.24
CA ASP A 346 8.00 -11.31 19.20
C ASP A 346 7.33 -10.10 18.51
N GLY A 347 8.10 -9.23 17.85
CA GLY A 347 7.60 -7.99 17.26
C GLY A 347 7.44 -6.85 18.27
N SER A 348 8.07 -6.95 19.44
CA SER A 348 8.18 -5.83 20.40
C SER A 348 8.87 -4.64 19.75
N ARG A 349 8.51 -3.44 20.23
CA ARG A 349 9.12 -2.21 19.74
C ARG A 349 10.62 -2.18 20.02
N PRO A 350 11.47 -1.89 19.03
CA PRO A 350 12.92 -1.80 19.24
C PRO A 350 13.30 -0.71 20.25
N LYS A 351 14.37 -0.98 21.00
CA LYS A 351 15.01 0.00 21.88
C LYS A 351 15.96 0.91 21.11
N ALA A 352 16.63 0.37 20.11
CA ALA A 352 17.49 1.12 19.21
C ALA A 352 17.40 0.57 17.79
N VAL A 353 17.47 1.45 16.79
CA VAL A 353 17.49 1.10 15.37
C VAL A 353 18.64 1.83 14.70
N PHE A 354 19.41 1.08 13.94
CA PHE A 354 20.54 1.58 13.16
C PHE A 354 20.27 1.32 11.68
N THR A 355 20.55 2.31 10.85
CA THR A 355 20.63 2.14 9.39
C THR A 355 22.04 2.50 8.94
N GLU A 356 22.67 1.59 8.19
CA GLU A 356 24.07 1.75 7.78
C GLU A 356 25.00 2.09 8.96
N GLY A 357 24.76 1.48 10.12
CA GLY A 357 25.53 1.71 11.34
C GLY A 357 25.28 3.05 12.05
N VAL A 358 24.36 3.87 11.55
CA VAL A 358 23.97 5.13 12.18
C VAL A 358 22.73 4.92 13.04
N LEU A 359 22.77 5.30 14.31
CA LEU A 359 21.60 5.26 15.20
C LEU A 359 20.56 6.27 14.70
N VAL A 360 19.40 5.77 14.25
CA VAL A 360 18.31 6.57 13.66
C VAL A 360 17.08 6.66 14.54
N ALA A 361 16.93 5.71 15.48
CA ALA A 361 15.84 5.78 16.46
C ALA A 361 16.27 5.12 17.78
N GLU A 362 15.81 5.67 18.90
CA GLU A 362 16.04 5.16 20.25
C GLU A 362 14.81 5.37 21.13
N ASP A 363 14.46 4.38 21.95
CA ASP A 363 13.27 4.38 22.82
C ASP A 363 11.99 4.83 22.09
N GLY A 364 11.84 4.40 20.86
CA GLY A 364 10.69 4.69 20.02
C GLY A 364 10.64 6.11 19.46
N LYS A 365 11.74 6.88 19.54
CA LYS A 365 11.83 8.23 18.97
C LYS A 365 12.79 8.24 17.79
N TYR A 366 12.36 8.84 16.70
CA TYR A 366 13.23 9.13 15.56
C TYR A 366 14.24 10.22 15.93
N LEU A 367 15.52 10.03 15.56
CA LEU A 367 16.63 10.93 15.92
C LEU A 367 17.08 11.84 14.76
N GLY A 368 16.51 11.69 13.59
CA GLY A 368 16.89 12.45 12.38
C GLY A 368 16.34 13.88 12.30
N GLY A 369 15.99 14.50 13.44
CA GLY A 369 15.49 15.86 13.54
C GLY A 369 13.98 15.97 13.75
N ASP A 370 13.48 17.21 13.87
CA ASP A 370 12.07 17.47 14.12
C ASP A 370 11.20 17.03 12.93
N CYS A 371 10.08 16.41 13.25
CA CYS A 371 9.02 16.12 12.29
C CYS A 371 8.30 17.42 11.96
N LYS A 372 8.56 17.99 10.78
CA LYS A 372 7.91 19.21 10.28
C LYS A 372 7.09 18.89 9.05
N THR A 373 6.08 19.72 8.79
CA THR A 373 5.40 19.73 7.49
C THR A 373 6.45 20.01 6.41
N ALA A 374 6.52 19.13 5.42
CA ALA A 374 7.36 19.35 4.25
C ALA A 374 6.72 20.42 3.35
N ASP A 375 7.53 21.11 2.57
CA ASP A 375 7.07 22.17 1.66
C ASP A 375 7.54 21.81 0.23
N TYR A 376 6.66 21.11 -0.50
CA TYR A 376 6.85 20.79 -1.90
C TYR A 376 5.76 21.46 -2.72
N ASP A 377 6.16 22.18 -3.76
CA ASP A 377 5.23 22.72 -4.76
C ASP A 377 4.82 21.61 -5.73
N LEU A 378 3.65 21.05 -5.48
CA LEU A 378 3.08 19.96 -6.27
C LEU A 378 1.86 20.47 -7.04
N PRO A 379 1.64 20.00 -8.28
CA PRO A 379 0.50 20.43 -9.08
C PRO A 379 -0.82 19.98 -8.44
N ASN A 380 -1.84 20.85 -8.48
CA ASN A 380 -3.20 20.44 -8.17
C ASN A 380 -3.72 19.50 -9.27
N THR A 381 -4.04 18.28 -8.89
CA THR A 381 -4.51 17.22 -9.81
C THR A 381 -6.03 17.07 -9.83
N VAL A 382 -6.79 18.01 -9.23
CA VAL A 382 -8.26 17.97 -9.17
C VAL A 382 -8.85 19.02 -10.10
N ASP A 383 -9.04 18.63 -11.36
CA ASP A 383 -9.69 19.42 -12.39
C ASP A 383 -11.05 18.80 -12.78
N LEU A 384 -12.15 19.46 -12.46
CA LEU A 384 -13.52 18.96 -12.57
C LEU A 384 -14.39 19.87 -13.47
N PRO A 385 -14.10 20.00 -14.77
CA PRO A 385 -14.86 20.90 -15.66
C PRO A 385 -16.34 20.55 -15.77
N GLN A 386 -16.71 19.27 -15.54
CA GLN A 386 -18.09 18.77 -15.57
C GLN A 386 -18.90 19.10 -14.30
N ILE A 387 -18.26 19.63 -13.26
CA ILE A 387 -18.90 20.03 -11.99
C ILE A 387 -18.96 21.55 -11.93
N THR A 388 -20.14 22.10 -12.25
CA THR A 388 -20.37 23.55 -12.37
C THR A 388 -21.36 24.09 -11.35
N GLY A 389 -22.16 23.22 -10.73
CA GLY A 389 -23.15 23.56 -9.73
C GLY A 389 -23.77 22.30 -9.11
N PRO A 390 -24.69 22.43 -8.13
CA PRO A 390 -25.40 21.29 -7.53
C PRO A 390 -26.11 20.40 -8.55
N GLU A 391 -26.64 20.97 -9.64
CA GLU A 391 -27.29 20.25 -10.73
C GLU A 391 -26.37 19.23 -11.42
N SER A 392 -25.06 19.40 -11.29
CA SER A 392 -24.08 18.44 -11.80
C SER A 392 -24.12 17.10 -11.05
N PHE A 393 -24.76 17.05 -9.90
CA PHE A 393 -24.95 15.85 -9.06
C PHE A 393 -26.37 15.30 -9.12
N GLU A 394 -27.22 15.77 -10.03
CA GLU A 394 -28.53 15.19 -10.28
C GLU A 394 -28.43 14.03 -11.28
N LEU A 395 -29.10 12.91 -10.98
CA LEU A 395 -29.25 11.81 -11.93
C LEU A 395 -30.40 12.18 -12.91
N ARG A 396 -30.03 12.84 -14.00
CA ARG A 396 -30.96 13.27 -15.04
C ARG A 396 -31.50 12.09 -15.84
N VAL A 397 -32.81 12.08 -16.12
CA VAL A 397 -33.40 11.09 -17.00
C VAL A 397 -32.94 11.31 -18.44
N PRO A 398 -33.01 10.28 -19.33
CA PRO A 398 -32.65 10.43 -20.72
C PRO A 398 -33.45 11.55 -21.42
N GLU A 399 -32.82 12.22 -22.39
CA GLU A 399 -33.44 13.30 -23.14
C GLU A 399 -34.76 12.83 -23.81
N GLY A 400 -35.80 13.63 -23.67
CA GLY A 400 -37.14 13.30 -24.21
C GLY A 400 -37.97 12.37 -23.32
N TYR A 401 -37.47 11.92 -22.17
CA TYR A 401 -38.29 11.14 -21.23
C TYR A 401 -39.35 12.01 -20.57
N THR A 402 -40.61 11.53 -20.53
CA THR A 402 -41.76 12.30 -20.01
C THR A 402 -42.54 11.56 -18.92
N GLY A 403 -42.07 10.40 -18.46
CA GLY A 403 -42.70 9.61 -17.39
C GLY A 403 -42.52 10.23 -16.02
N ASP A 404 -43.48 9.98 -15.11
CA ASP A 404 -43.41 10.38 -13.69
C ASP A 404 -42.52 9.46 -12.85
N THR A 405 -42.18 8.28 -13.37
CA THR A 405 -41.29 7.28 -12.75
C THR A 405 -40.35 6.71 -13.80
N ILE A 406 -39.17 6.21 -13.38
CA ILE A 406 -38.22 5.56 -14.28
C ILE A 406 -37.56 4.37 -13.54
N ARG A 407 -37.26 3.30 -14.28
CA ARG A 407 -36.56 2.13 -13.73
C ARG A 407 -35.05 2.35 -13.70
N VAL A 408 -34.47 2.37 -12.50
CA VAL A 408 -33.04 2.56 -12.26
C VAL A 408 -32.44 1.25 -11.76
N ASN A 409 -31.28 0.87 -12.26
CA ASN A 409 -30.47 -0.21 -11.73
C ASN A 409 -29.77 0.27 -10.44
N VAL A 410 -30.41 -0.02 -9.30
CA VAL A 410 -29.94 0.37 -7.97
C VAL A 410 -28.88 -0.63 -7.50
N MET A 411 -27.72 -0.12 -7.07
CA MET A 411 -26.66 -0.95 -6.46
C MET A 411 -27.10 -1.44 -5.09
N VAL A 412 -26.88 -2.71 -4.79
CA VAL A 412 -27.25 -3.37 -3.53
C VAL A 412 -26.08 -4.22 -3.04
N SER A 413 -25.79 -4.16 -1.74
CA SER A 413 -24.78 -5.02 -1.11
C SER A 413 -25.29 -6.44 -0.96
N GLU A 414 -24.43 -7.43 -1.19
CA GLU A 414 -24.73 -8.83 -0.90
C GLU A 414 -24.48 -9.12 0.59
N ASP A 415 -25.49 -9.68 1.29
CA ASP A 415 -25.40 -10.10 2.69
C ASP A 415 -24.81 -9.04 3.64
N GLY A 416 -25.07 -7.75 3.38
CA GLY A 416 -24.51 -6.64 4.15
C GLY A 416 -23.00 -6.39 3.90
N ASN A 417 -22.38 -7.14 3.00
CA ASN A 417 -20.99 -6.94 2.58
C ASN A 417 -20.91 -5.89 1.47
N ARG A 418 -20.34 -4.71 1.79
CA ARG A 418 -20.20 -3.63 0.79
C ARG A 418 -19.14 -3.90 -0.29
N ILE A 419 -18.38 -4.96 -0.20
CA ILE A 419 -17.39 -5.37 -1.21
C ILE A 419 -18.10 -6.05 -2.39
N LEU A 420 -19.05 -6.93 -2.10
CA LEU A 420 -19.82 -7.64 -3.12
C LEU A 420 -21.16 -6.95 -3.34
N ARG A 421 -21.44 -6.58 -4.58
CA ARG A 421 -22.62 -5.82 -4.99
C ARG A 421 -23.17 -6.34 -6.32
N HIS A 422 -24.48 -6.25 -6.45
CA HIS A 422 -25.21 -6.43 -7.71
C HIS A 422 -26.13 -5.23 -7.94
N VAL A 423 -26.88 -5.23 -9.02
CA VAL A 423 -27.93 -4.22 -9.27
C VAL A 423 -29.29 -4.86 -9.27
N GLU A 424 -30.28 -4.11 -8.76
CA GLU A 424 -31.70 -4.44 -8.83
C GLU A 424 -32.45 -3.32 -9.57
N PRO A 425 -33.31 -3.64 -10.55
CA PRO A 425 -34.13 -2.63 -11.19
C PRO A 425 -35.25 -2.17 -10.26
N VAL A 426 -35.25 -0.89 -9.93
CA VAL A 426 -36.22 -0.25 -9.03
C VAL A 426 -36.90 0.89 -9.74
N GLU A 427 -38.22 1.00 -9.63
CA GLU A 427 -39.00 2.13 -10.15
C GLU A 427 -38.90 3.31 -9.18
N LEU A 428 -38.31 4.42 -9.63
CA LEU A 428 -38.10 5.62 -8.85
C LEU A 428 -38.85 6.82 -9.43
N PRO A 429 -39.36 7.75 -8.59
CA PRO A 429 -40.01 8.98 -9.04
C PRO A 429 -39.07 9.86 -9.86
N VAL A 430 -39.65 10.61 -10.80
CA VAL A 430 -38.97 11.65 -11.59
C VAL A 430 -39.58 13.01 -11.23
N ARG A 431 -38.73 13.96 -10.85
CA ARG A 431 -39.12 15.35 -10.60
C ARG A 431 -38.16 16.30 -11.32
N ASP A 432 -38.68 17.27 -12.01
CA ASP A 432 -37.90 18.27 -12.77
C ASP A 432 -36.87 17.67 -13.73
N GLY A 433 -37.17 16.47 -14.27
CA GLY A 433 -36.31 15.76 -15.20
C GLY A 433 -35.11 15.03 -14.55
N ALA A 434 -35.18 14.81 -13.24
CA ALA A 434 -34.18 14.05 -12.48
C ALA A 434 -34.85 12.98 -11.62
N VAL A 435 -34.11 11.93 -11.30
CA VAL A 435 -34.54 10.88 -10.37
C VAL A 435 -34.63 11.46 -8.95
N ASP A 436 -35.75 11.24 -8.27
CA ASP A 436 -35.99 11.68 -6.90
C ASP A 436 -35.96 10.51 -5.93
N ILE A 437 -35.00 10.52 -4.99
CA ILE A 437 -34.85 9.51 -3.93
C ILE A 437 -35.33 10.02 -2.56
N SER A 438 -35.85 11.25 -2.47
CA SER A 438 -36.23 11.88 -1.20
C SER A 438 -37.29 11.14 -0.40
N GLY A 439 -38.07 10.29 -1.05
CA GLY A 439 -39.12 9.46 -0.44
C GLY A 439 -38.62 8.17 0.22
N ASP A 440 -37.38 7.76 0.00
CA ASP A 440 -36.78 6.55 0.56
C ASP A 440 -35.43 6.86 1.22
N PRO A 441 -35.35 6.93 2.56
CA PRO A 441 -34.14 7.27 3.28
C PRO A 441 -33.04 6.18 3.23
N THR A 442 -33.31 5.03 2.63
CA THR A 442 -32.33 3.97 2.43
C THR A 442 -31.47 4.21 1.19
N LEU A 443 -31.93 5.10 0.29
CA LEU A 443 -31.27 5.40 -0.96
C LEU A 443 -30.33 6.60 -0.85
N VAL A 444 -29.18 6.49 -1.50
CA VAL A 444 -28.23 7.59 -1.73
C VAL A 444 -27.80 7.61 -3.18
N PHE A 445 -27.41 8.78 -3.67
CA PHE A 445 -26.65 8.87 -4.91
C PHE A 445 -25.18 8.59 -4.64
N VAL A 446 -24.53 7.98 -5.62
CA VAL A 446 -23.07 7.82 -5.68
C VAL A 446 -22.60 8.39 -7.02
N CYS A 447 -21.54 9.20 -6.98
CA CYS A 447 -20.97 9.83 -8.17
C CYS A 447 -19.49 9.48 -8.27
N CYS A 448 -19.03 9.06 -9.44
CA CYS A 448 -17.61 8.96 -9.80
C CYS A 448 -17.33 9.99 -10.89
N ALA A 449 -16.54 11.02 -10.59
CA ALA A 449 -16.22 12.12 -11.50
C ALA A 449 -14.75 12.14 -11.86
N ASN A 450 -14.45 12.11 -13.17
CA ASN A 450 -13.08 12.21 -13.67
C ASN A 450 -12.44 13.53 -13.23
N ARG A 451 -11.31 13.45 -12.54
CA ARG A 451 -10.62 14.64 -12.01
C ARG A 451 -9.44 15.12 -12.84
N TYR A 452 -9.25 14.52 -14.01
CA TYR A 452 -8.10 14.81 -14.90
C TYR A 452 -8.46 15.78 -16.03
N GLY A 453 -9.49 16.61 -15.85
CA GLY A 453 -9.92 17.59 -16.86
C GLY A 453 -10.63 17.00 -18.09
N ARG A 454 -10.98 15.71 -18.08
CA ARG A 454 -11.56 15.00 -19.25
C ARG A 454 -13.10 15.01 -19.27
N GLY A 455 -13.74 15.49 -18.19
CA GLY A 455 -15.16 15.76 -18.13
C GLY A 455 -16.10 14.56 -17.91
N GLY A 456 -15.61 13.32 -17.83
CA GLY A 456 -16.43 12.13 -17.60
C GLY A 456 -16.98 12.07 -16.17
N LYS A 457 -18.23 11.60 -16.01
CA LYS A 457 -18.82 11.28 -14.71
C LYS A 457 -19.96 10.28 -14.85
N THR A 458 -20.15 9.47 -13.82
CA THR A 458 -21.31 8.58 -13.66
C THR A 458 -21.99 8.87 -12.33
N ILE A 459 -23.32 8.89 -12.33
CA ILE A 459 -24.14 8.94 -11.13
C ILE A 459 -25.00 7.68 -11.09
N ALA A 460 -25.04 7.00 -9.96
CA ALA A 460 -25.90 5.84 -9.73
C ALA A 460 -26.62 5.97 -8.40
N VAL A 461 -27.55 5.08 -8.13
CA VAL A 461 -28.26 4.98 -6.84
C VAL A 461 -27.78 3.76 -6.10
N TYR A 462 -27.56 3.90 -4.78
CA TYR A 462 -27.17 2.81 -3.89
C TYR A 462 -28.16 2.68 -2.73
N ARG A 463 -28.60 1.45 -2.45
CA ARG A 463 -29.50 1.14 -1.32
C ARG A 463 -28.73 0.65 -0.13
N ASP A 464 -29.10 1.13 1.07
CA ASP A 464 -28.53 0.74 2.36
C ASP A 464 -27.01 0.98 2.46
N PHE A 465 -26.54 2.06 1.80
CA PHE A 465 -25.14 2.46 1.90
C PHE A 465 -24.74 2.85 3.34
N GLY A 466 -25.69 3.37 4.12
CA GLY A 466 -25.47 3.76 5.52
C GLY A 466 -25.22 5.26 5.72
N LEU A 467 -25.29 6.08 4.68
CA LEU A 467 -25.22 7.55 4.78
C LEU A 467 -26.65 8.11 4.88
N ARG A 468 -26.96 8.90 5.90
CA ARG A 468 -28.31 9.41 6.16
C ARG A 468 -28.49 10.88 5.76
N ALA A 469 -27.43 11.64 5.76
CA ALA A 469 -27.44 13.08 5.45
C ALA A 469 -26.09 13.53 4.90
N GLY A 470 -26.00 14.77 4.45
CA GLY A 470 -24.77 15.39 4.06
C GLY A 470 -24.08 14.77 2.85
N ALA A 471 -22.76 14.69 2.86
CA ALA A 471 -21.97 14.04 1.81
C ALA A 471 -20.64 13.52 2.36
N LEU A 472 -20.17 12.40 1.80
CA LEU A 472 -18.80 11.92 1.91
C LEU A 472 -18.16 11.97 0.53
N ALA A 473 -17.09 12.73 0.37
CA ALA A 473 -16.32 12.84 -0.88
C ALA A 473 -14.86 12.48 -0.64
N SER A 474 -14.23 11.83 -1.63
CA SER A 474 -12.84 11.40 -1.57
C SER A 474 -12.17 11.45 -2.94
N THR A 475 -10.90 11.84 -2.97
CA THR A 475 -9.98 11.60 -4.10
C THR A 475 -9.19 10.30 -3.93
N ILE A 476 -9.27 9.65 -2.76
CA ILE A 476 -8.74 8.29 -2.58
C ILE A 476 -9.81 7.32 -3.08
N SER A 477 -9.58 6.79 -4.26
CA SER A 477 -10.47 5.87 -4.96
C SER A 477 -9.62 4.92 -5.81
N PRO A 478 -9.04 3.89 -5.19
CA PRO A 478 -8.14 2.96 -5.88
C PRO A 478 -8.79 2.34 -7.12
N ASP A 479 -8.06 2.16 -8.22
CA ASP A 479 -6.65 2.60 -8.40
C ASP A 479 -6.55 3.95 -9.12
N ARG A 480 -7.59 4.45 -9.79
CA ARG A 480 -7.57 5.64 -10.64
C ARG A 480 -7.85 6.97 -9.96
N HIS A 481 -8.26 6.91 -8.70
CA HIS A 481 -8.40 8.07 -7.82
C HIS A 481 -9.24 9.22 -8.36
N HIS A 482 -10.36 8.90 -9.01
CA HIS A 482 -11.38 9.90 -9.35
C HIS A 482 -12.00 10.51 -8.10
N VAL A 483 -12.67 11.65 -8.24
CA VAL A 483 -13.50 12.16 -7.15
C VAL A 483 -14.75 11.29 -7.04
N THR A 484 -14.85 10.54 -5.94
CA THR A 484 -16.04 9.77 -5.59
C THR A 484 -16.82 10.48 -4.50
N VAL A 485 -18.14 10.56 -4.67
CA VAL A 485 -19.03 11.25 -3.71
C VAL A 485 -20.25 10.38 -3.45
N SER A 486 -20.59 10.19 -2.16
CA SER A 486 -21.85 9.58 -1.72
C SER A 486 -22.69 10.62 -1.00
N TYR A 487 -23.97 10.76 -1.36
CA TYR A 487 -24.83 11.86 -0.89
C TYR A 487 -26.32 11.57 -1.13
N PRO A 488 -27.22 11.99 -0.26
CA PRO A 488 -28.64 12.13 -0.54
C PRO A 488 -29.00 13.53 -1.12
N ASP A 489 -28.17 14.58 -0.90
CA ASP A 489 -28.39 15.95 -1.34
C ASP A 489 -27.31 16.44 -2.30
N PRO A 490 -27.67 16.77 -3.57
CA PRO A 490 -26.75 17.31 -4.57
C PRO A 490 -25.98 18.57 -4.13
N LYS A 491 -26.58 19.42 -3.26
CA LYS A 491 -25.91 20.64 -2.75
C LYS A 491 -24.73 20.29 -1.83
N ALA A 492 -24.89 19.30 -0.96
CA ALA A 492 -23.82 18.82 -0.10
C ALA A 492 -22.69 18.19 -0.91
N ALA A 493 -23.02 17.42 -1.96
CA ALA A 493 -22.05 16.84 -2.87
C ALA A 493 -21.23 17.91 -3.61
N PHE A 494 -21.90 18.94 -4.12
CA PHE A 494 -21.21 20.04 -4.80
C PHE A 494 -20.23 20.78 -3.86
N ARG A 495 -20.67 21.11 -2.62
CA ARG A 495 -19.77 21.73 -1.62
C ARG A 495 -18.54 20.86 -1.34
N ALA A 496 -18.73 19.56 -1.15
CA ALA A 496 -17.61 18.64 -0.89
C ALA A 496 -16.63 18.60 -2.07
N ALA A 497 -17.13 18.54 -3.31
CA ALA A 497 -16.29 18.56 -4.51
C ALA A 497 -15.49 19.86 -4.67
N GLU A 498 -16.10 21.03 -4.35
CA GLU A 498 -15.41 22.32 -4.37
C GLU A 498 -14.28 22.41 -3.34
N ILE A 499 -14.49 21.86 -2.13
CA ILE A 499 -13.45 21.80 -1.10
C ILE A 499 -12.27 20.95 -1.59
N LEU A 500 -12.54 19.75 -2.14
CA LEU A 500 -11.49 18.89 -2.66
C LEU A 500 -10.74 19.53 -3.84
N ARG A 501 -11.46 20.25 -4.72
CA ARG A 501 -10.84 21.02 -5.81
C ARG A 501 -9.91 22.10 -5.27
N ALA A 502 -10.35 22.82 -4.24
CA ALA A 502 -9.60 23.93 -3.68
C ALA A 502 -8.33 23.50 -2.93
N CYS A 503 -8.39 22.37 -2.20
CA CYS A 503 -7.26 21.88 -1.40
C CYS A 503 -6.33 20.89 -2.14
N GLY A 504 -6.61 20.58 -3.43
CA GLY A 504 -5.80 19.67 -4.22
C GLY A 504 -6.10 18.18 -3.98
N GLY A 505 -7.26 17.88 -3.38
CA GLY A 505 -7.73 16.54 -3.07
C GLY A 505 -7.68 16.18 -1.58
N GLY A 506 -8.25 15.05 -1.23
CA GLY A 506 -8.36 14.58 0.14
C GLY A 506 -9.66 13.83 0.41
N ILE A 507 -10.12 13.86 1.66
CA ILE A 507 -11.41 13.32 2.08
C ILE A 507 -12.19 14.42 2.77
N CYS A 508 -13.47 14.59 2.42
CA CYS A 508 -14.33 15.64 2.93
C CYS A 508 -15.69 15.07 3.36
N VAL A 509 -16.15 15.49 4.53
CA VAL A 509 -17.49 15.21 5.06
C VAL A 509 -18.23 16.54 5.22
N ILE A 510 -19.46 16.58 4.70
CA ILE A 510 -20.40 17.70 4.86
C ILE A 510 -21.54 17.24 5.77
N ASP A 511 -21.79 17.99 6.84
CA ASP A 511 -22.93 17.83 7.74
C ASP A 511 -23.66 19.16 7.89
N GLY A 512 -24.73 19.37 7.14
CA GLY A 512 -25.44 20.63 7.05
C GLY A 512 -24.50 21.77 6.64
N GLU A 513 -24.29 22.76 7.52
CA GLU A 513 -23.36 23.87 7.29
C GLU A 513 -21.90 23.56 7.70
N GLN A 514 -21.68 22.46 8.40
CA GLN A 514 -20.35 22.06 8.87
C GLN A 514 -19.60 21.33 7.74
N GLU A 515 -18.29 21.58 7.69
CA GLU A 515 -17.36 20.89 6.79
C GLU A 515 -16.16 20.39 7.60
N THR A 516 -15.78 19.13 7.39
CA THR A 516 -14.59 18.54 7.97
C THR A 516 -13.83 17.81 6.87
N HIS A 517 -12.55 18.16 6.67
CA HIS A 517 -11.77 17.53 5.63
C HIS A 517 -10.30 17.35 6.04
N ILE A 518 -9.64 16.40 5.38
CA ILE A 518 -8.18 16.29 5.32
C ILE A 518 -7.72 16.68 3.92
N ALA A 519 -6.78 17.61 3.82
CA ALA A 519 -6.16 17.98 2.55
C ALA A 519 -4.97 17.07 2.24
N LEU A 520 -4.95 16.52 1.02
CA LEU A 520 -3.90 15.65 0.52
C LEU A 520 -3.29 16.21 -0.78
N PRO A 521 -2.54 17.34 -0.70
CA PRO A 521 -2.10 18.08 -1.88
C PRO A 521 -1.09 17.34 -2.76
N ALA A 522 -0.42 16.30 -2.23
CA ALA A 522 0.45 15.48 -3.03
C ALA A 522 -0.39 14.46 -3.83
N ALA A 523 -0.67 14.79 -5.07
CA ALA A 523 -1.47 14.01 -6.02
C ALA A 523 -2.93 13.76 -5.60
N GLY A 524 -3.45 14.50 -4.60
CA GLY A 524 -4.75 14.18 -3.99
C GLY A 524 -4.76 12.91 -3.15
N LEU A 525 -3.59 12.37 -2.79
CA LEU A 525 -3.40 11.10 -2.10
C LEU A 525 -2.65 11.23 -0.79
N MET A 526 -1.68 12.15 -0.70
CA MET A 526 -0.75 12.22 0.41
C MET A 526 -0.65 13.63 0.98
N SER A 527 -0.49 13.69 2.29
CA SER A 527 -0.18 14.86 3.08
C SER A 527 1.32 15.05 3.24
N GLN A 528 1.74 16.30 3.30
CA GLN A 528 3.12 16.68 3.62
C GLN A 528 3.35 16.84 5.13
N LYS A 529 2.32 16.53 5.95
CA LYS A 529 2.35 16.67 7.40
C LYS A 529 2.96 15.45 8.09
N PRO A 530 3.42 15.60 9.34
CA PRO A 530 3.85 14.49 10.17
C PRO A 530 2.74 13.48 10.45
N CYS A 531 3.09 12.22 10.68
CA CYS A 531 2.18 11.11 10.91
C CYS A 531 1.12 11.39 12.00
N ALA A 532 1.50 12.01 13.12
CA ALA A 532 0.57 12.33 14.20
C ALA A 532 -0.50 13.36 13.79
N GLU A 533 -0.15 14.34 12.97
CA GLU A 533 -1.10 15.33 12.45
C GLU A 533 -2.05 14.67 11.44
N VAL A 534 -1.51 13.88 10.50
CA VAL A 534 -2.32 13.12 9.52
C VAL A 534 -3.30 12.20 10.23
N ALA A 535 -2.85 11.43 11.22
CA ALA A 535 -3.73 10.54 11.99
C ALA A 535 -4.80 11.31 12.77
N GLY A 536 -4.48 12.48 13.31
CA GLY A 536 -5.44 13.36 13.99
C GLY A 536 -6.51 13.91 13.05
N GLU A 537 -6.14 14.34 11.85
CA GLU A 537 -7.07 14.82 10.82
C GLU A 537 -7.97 13.69 10.30
N ILE A 538 -7.41 12.50 10.03
CA ILE A 538 -8.18 11.31 9.67
C ILE A 538 -9.22 10.99 10.75
N ALA A 539 -8.83 11.03 12.03
CA ALA A 539 -9.75 10.77 13.13
C ALA A 539 -10.87 11.82 13.23
N ALA A 540 -10.58 13.09 12.95
CA ALA A 540 -11.58 14.16 12.92
C ALA A 540 -12.59 13.95 11.78
N VAL A 541 -12.13 13.61 10.58
CA VAL A 541 -13.00 13.32 9.43
C VAL A 541 -13.84 12.07 9.68
N GLN A 542 -13.26 10.99 10.28
CA GLN A 542 -14.02 9.81 10.66
C GLN A 542 -15.11 10.15 11.69
N SER A 543 -14.78 10.98 12.68
CA SER A 543 -15.78 11.39 13.71
C SER A 543 -16.93 12.19 13.09
N ALA A 544 -16.66 13.04 12.10
CA ALA A 544 -17.71 13.75 11.35
C ALA A 544 -18.55 12.78 10.51
N LEU A 545 -17.93 11.77 9.89
CA LEU A 545 -18.63 10.73 9.15
C LEU A 545 -19.53 9.89 10.05
N ASP A 546 -19.07 9.56 11.26
CA ASP A 546 -19.86 8.79 12.24
C ASP A 546 -21.17 9.49 12.59
N VAL A 547 -21.20 10.83 12.63
CA VAL A 547 -22.42 11.62 12.88
C VAL A 547 -23.47 11.41 11.78
N ILE A 548 -23.07 11.48 10.51
CA ILE A 548 -24.00 11.39 9.36
C ILE A 548 -24.28 9.96 8.92
N SER A 549 -23.60 8.98 9.51
CA SER A 549 -23.75 7.55 9.18
C SER A 549 -24.09 6.67 10.39
N ASP A 550 -24.31 7.24 11.59
CA ASP A 550 -24.45 6.50 12.85
C ASP A 550 -23.32 5.48 13.09
N GLY A 551 -22.09 5.84 12.71
CA GLY A 551 -20.92 4.98 12.86
C GLY A 551 -20.89 3.76 11.93
N GLN A 552 -21.73 3.70 10.89
CA GLN A 552 -21.80 2.55 9.98
C GLN A 552 -20.77 2.59 8.85
N LEU A 553 -20.13 3.74 8.62
CA LEU A 553 -19.20 3.94 7.51
C LEU A 553 -17.77 4.18 7.97
N THR A 554 -16.83 3.66 7.20
CA THR A 554 -15.43 4.07 7.25
C THR A 554 -15.14 5.05 6.12
N LEU A 555 -14.05 5.82 6.22
CA LEU A 555 -13.63 6.76 5.18
C LEU A 555 -13.39 6.10 3.82
N LEU A 556 -13.11 4.80 3.80
CA LEU A 556 -12.89 4.03 2.56
C LEU A 556 -14.19 3.45 1.96
N ALA A 557 -15.34 3.67 2.57
CA ALA A 557 -16.60 3.13 2.06
C ALA A 557 -16.93 3.60 0.63
N THR A 558 -16.58 4.85 0.28
CA THR A 558 -16.72 5.38 -1.09
C THR A 558 -15.63 4.86 -2.02
N ALA A 559 -14.42 4.65 -1.52
CA ALA A 559 -13.28 4.17 -2.30
C ALA A 559 -13.53 2.77 -2.88
N ILE A 560 -13.99 1.84 -2.05
CA ILE A 560 -14.26 0.44 -2.44
C ILE A 560 -15.33 0.33 -3.55
N MET A 561 -16.24 1.31 -3.65
CA MET A 561 -17.28 1.28 -4.70
C MET A 561 -16.72 1.45 -6.12
N ALA A 562 -15.54 1.98 -6.24
CA ALA A 562 -14.95 2.34 -7.52
C ALA A 562 -13.82 1.39 -7.96
N LEU A 563 -13.53 0.31 -7.24
CA LEU A 563 -12.46 -0.62 -7.56
C LEU A 563 -12.93 -1.72 -8.54
N PRO A 564 -12.55 -1.64 -9.86
CA PRO A 564 -13.17 -2.48 -10.89
C PRO A 564 -12.61 -3.90 -10.96
N VAL A 565 -11.49 -4.19 -10.30
CA VAL A 565 -10.92 -5.54 -10.21
C VAL A 565 -11.71 -6.46 -9.26
N LEU A 566 -12.63 -5.89 -8.45
CA LEU A 566 -13.53 -6.69 -7.62
C LEU A 566 -14.55 -7.44 -8.50
N PRO A 567 -14.90 -8.70 -8.19
CA PRO A 567 -15.94 -9.46 -8.89
C PRO A 567 -17.35 -8.95 -8.49
N SER A 568 -17.63 -7.69 -8.70
CA SER A 568 -18.75 -6.93 -8.17
C SER A 568 -19.20 -5.86 -9.16
N VAL A 569 -20.40 -5.30 -9.00
CA VAL A 569 -20.79 -4.09 -9.71
C VAL A 569 -20.12 -2.89 -9.04
N VAL A 570 -19.39 -2.10 -9.83
CA VAL A 570 -18.64 -0.92 -9.41
C VAL A 570 -19.02 0.30 -10.24
N ILE A 571 -18.74 1.50 -9.71
CA ILE A 571 -18.94 2.75 -10.43
C ILE A 571 -17.62 3.29 -10.96
N THR A 572 -17.56 3.63 -12.25
CA THR A 572 -16.40 4.28 -12.87
C THR A 572 -16.83 5.64 -13.45
N ASP A 573 -15.90 6.44 -13.92
CA ASP A 573 -16.19 7.69 -14.62
C ASP A 573 -16.86 7.47 -16.01
N MET A 574 -16.82 6.21 -16.50
CA MET A 574 -17.39 5.79 -17.79
C MET A 574 -18.75 5.09 -17.66
N GLY A 575 -19.15 4.63 -16.47
CA GLY A 575 -20.39 3.90 -16.25
C GLY A 575 -20.35 2.98 -15.02
N LEU A 576 -21.44 2.22 -14.84
CA LEU A 576 -21.40 1.05 -13.97
C LEU A 576 -20.74 -0.11 -14.71
N VAL A 577 -19.87 -0.84 -14.02
CA VAL A 577 -19.13 -1.98 -14.58
C VAL A 577 -19.35 -3.20 -13.71
N ASN A 578 -19.65 -4.34 -14.32
CA ASN A 578 -19.57 -5.63 -13.67
C ASN A 578 -18.13 -6.15 -13.78
N GLY A 579 -17.38 -6.09 -12.68
CA GLY A 579 -15.98 -6.49 -12.65
C GLY A 579 -15.74 -7.97 -12.92
N ALA A 580 -16.72 -8.85 -12.61
CA ALA A 580 -16.56 -10.28 -12.82
C ALA A 580 -16.49 -10.69 -14.31
N ASN A 581 -17.21 -9.99 -15.17
CA ASN A 581 -17.27 -10.27 -16.62
C ASN A 581 -16.79 -9.11 -17.50
N GLN A 582 -16.34 -8.00 -16.87
CA GLN A 582 -15.80 -6.81 -17.52
C GLN A 582 -16.77 -6.22 -18.58
N THR A 583 -18.03 -6.04 -18.19
CA THR A 583 -19.08 -5.46 -19.05
C THR A 583 -19.72 -4.25 -18.40
N PHE A 584 -20.16 -3.29 -19.21
CA PHE A 584 -20.96 -2.17 -18.73
C PHE A 584 -22.37 -2.61 -18.33
N VAL A 585 -22.88 -2.00 -17.27
CA VAL A 585 -24.25 -2.14 -16.78
C VAL A 585 -24.95 -0.79 -16.96
N PRO A 586 -26.09 -0.71 -17.67
CA PRO A 586 -26.79 0.56 -17.84
C PRO A 586 -27.31 1.08 -16.50
N VAL A 587 -27.27 2.41 -16.30
CA VAL A 587 -27.82 3.04 -15.08
C VAL A 587 -29.36 2.95 -15.07
N PHE A 588 -30.00 3.12 -16.21
CA PHE A 588 -31.44 2.93 -16.39
C PHE A 588 -31.74 1.55 -16.94
N ALA A 589 -32.62 0.79 -16.25
CA ALA A 589 -32.81 -0.64 -16.54
C ALA A 589 -33.40 -0.92 -17.94
N ASP A 590 -34.12 0.05 -18.51
CA ASP A 590 -34.78 -0.08 -19.84
C ASP A 590 -33.92 0.52 -20.98
N ALA A 591 -32.71 1.00 -20.70
CA ALA A 591 -31.75 1.45 -21.70
C ALA A 591 -30.97 0.25 -22.27
N GLU A 592 -30.78 0.25 -23.60
CA GLU A 592 -29.84 -0.70 -24.22
C GLU A 592 -28.42 -0.37 -23.73
N ALA A 593 -27.65 -1.41 -23.41
CA ALA A 593 -26.30 -1.32 -22.84
C ALA A 593 -25.27 -0.78 -23.85
#